data_4603402f4eff6c742786fe9b80411442
#
_entry.id   4603402f4eff6c742786fe9b80411442
#
_cell.length_a   1.000
_cell.length_b   1.000
_cell.length_c   1.000
_cell.angle_alpha   90.00
_cell.angle_beta   90.00
_cell.angle_gamma   90.00
#
_symmetry.space_group_name_H-M   'P 1'
#
loop_
_entity.id
_entity.type
_entity.pdbx_description
1 polymer ?
#
loop_
_entity_poly.entity_id
_entity_poly.type
_entity_poly.pdbx_seq_one_letter_code
_entity_poly.pdbx_strand_id
1 'polypeptide(L)'
;MTLEYAGYAGQQIKQADVNLLGYPLGVVTDRGLLLRDLAYYDAKIDRVNGPAMAFSVFCVQYAWLGDAAKAEEMFRRCYRPNLRPPFGVLAETPTSHNPYFTTCAGGMLQAVMNGFGGLEITDKGIVCRETALPASWKRLTIKGVGPERRTYVINNP
;
A
#
# COMPACT_ATOMS: atom_id res chain seq x y z
N MET A 1 -17.15 -0.50 10.68
CA MET A 1 -15.73 -0.76 10.96
C MET A 1 -15.58 -2.24 11.27
N THR A 2 -14.64 -2.88 10.62
CA THR A 2 -14.27 -4.28 10.88
C THR A 2 -13.35 -4.35 12.09
N LEU A 3 -13.54 -5.33 12.97
CA LEU A 3 -12.64 -5.53 14.12
C LEU A 3 -11.45 -6.38 13.71
N GLU A 4 -10.27 -6.09 14.27
CA GLU A 4 -9.04 -6.86 14.06
C GLU A 4 -9.20 -8.32 14.49
N TYR A 5 -9.90 -8.53 15.59
CA TYR A 5 -10.29 -9.84 16.11
C TYR A 5 -11.48 -9.70 17.07
N ALA A 6 -12.10 -10.82 17.43
CA ALA A 6 -13.19 -10.82 18.42
C ALA A 6 -12.69 -10.29 19.78
N GLY A 7 -13.32 -9.24 20.29
CA GLY A 7 -12.90 -8.58 21.54
C GLY A 7 -11.83 -7.50 21.39
N TYR A 8 -11.46 -7.11 20.17
CA TYR A 8 -10.58 -5.97 19.96
C TYR A 8 -11.17 -4.69 20.54
N ALA A 9 -10.44 -4.04 21.45
CA ALA A 9 -10.88 -2.87 22.20
C ALA A 9 -10.16 -1.57 21.79
N GLY A 10 -9.54 -1.53 20.61
CA GLY A 10 -8.89 -0.33 20.07
C GLY A 10 -7.44 -0.16 20.50
N GLN A 11 -6.77 -1.24 20.87
CA GLN A 11 -5.34 -1.24 21.16
C GLN A 11 -4.53 -0.82 19.93
N GLN A 12 -3.31 -0.36 20.17
CA GLN A 12 -2.33 -0.17 19.12
C GLN A 12 -2.06 -1.50 18.41
N ILE A 13 -1.97 -1.45 17.08
CA ILE A 13 -1.66 -2.61 16.26
C ILE A 13 -0.26 -2.48 15.65
N LYS A 14 0.42 -3.60 15.50
CA LYS A 14 1.70 -3.65 14.79
C LYS A 14 1.48 -3.70 13.27
N GLN A 15 0.54 -4.51 12.82
CA GLN A 15 0.18 -4.71 11.43
C GLN A 15 -1.32 -4.47 11.24
N ALA A 16 -1.70 -3.98 10.09
CA ALA A 16 -3.09 -3.71 9.78
C ALA A 16 -3.73 -4.91 9.07
N ASP A 17 -3.90 -6.04 9.77
CA ASP A 17 -4.38 -7.30 9.18
C ASP A 17 -5.81 -7.18 8.64
N VAL A 18 -6.68 -6.44 9.30
CA VAL A 18 -8.03 -6.12 8.80
C VAL A 18 -7.99 -5.47 7.41
N ASN A 19 -7.03 -4.59 7.15
CA ASN A 19 -6.93 -3.91 5.87
C ASN A 19 -6.50 -4.83 4.73
N LEU A 20 -5.93 -6.01 5.03
CA LEU A 20 -5.68 -7.04 4.03
C LEU A 20 -6.96 -7.57 3.39
N LEU A 21 -8.10 -7.49 4.07
CA LEU A 21 -9.41 -7.85 3.51
C LEU A 21 -9.80 -6.97 2.31
N GLY A 22 -9.36 -5.72 2.30
CA GLY A 22 -9.52 -4.83 1.14
C GLY A 22 -8.48 -5.08 0.06
N TYR A 23 -7.21 -5.14 0.45
CA TYR A 23 -6.09 -5.47 -0.41
C TYR A 23 -5.04 -6.28 0.38
N PRO A 24 -4.54 -7.42 -0.13
CA PRO A 24 -4.75 -7.96 -1.49
C PRO A 24 -5.95 -8.91 -1.63
N LEU A 25 -6.68 -9.24 -0.56
CA LEU A 25 -7.66 -10.32 -0.57
C LEU A 25 -8.95 -9.98 -1.33
N GLY A 26 -9.32 -8.71 -1.45
CA GLY A 26 -10.53 -8.28 -2.17
C GLY A 26 -11.84 -8.78 -1.57
N VAL A 27 -11.86 -9.16 -0.29
CA VAL A 27 -13.05 -9.64 0.43
C VAL A 27 -13.96 -8.47 0.79
N VAL A 28 -13.38 -7.36 1.23
CA VAL A 28 -14.11 -6.12 1.50
C VAL A 28 -14.00 -5.21 0.29
N THR A 29 -15.12 -4.98 -0.38
CA THR A 29 -15.22 -4.14 -1.58
C THR A 29 -16.06 -2.89 -1.38
N ASP A 30 -16.83 -2.82 -0.28
CA ASP A 30 -17.62 -1.63 0.05
C ASP A 30 -16.71 -0.43 0.35
N ARG A 31 -16.83 0.60 -0.50
CA ARG A 31 -15.99 1.80 -0.43
C ARG A 31 -16.11 2.54 0.91
N GLY A 32 -17.30 2.60 1.47
CA GLY A 32 -17.54 3.26 2.74
C GLY A 32 -16.92 2.51 3.91
N LEU A 33 -16.97 1.17 3.88
CA LEU A 33 -16.34 0.34 4.89
C LEU A 33 -14.81 0.46 4.81
N LEU A 34 -14.23 0.36 3.60
CA LEU A 34 -12.79 0.54 3.39
C LEU A 34 -12.30 1.89 3.94
N LEU A 35 -13.01 2.98 3.66
CA LEU A 35 -12.65 4.31 4.18
C LEU A 35 -12.67 4.37 5.71
N ARG A 36 -13.71 3.79 6.33
CA ARG A 36 -13.81 3.75 7.80
C ARG A 36 -12.71 2.92 8.44
N ASP A 37 -12.41 1.75 7.84
CA ASP A 37 -11.37 0.86 8.34
C ASP A 37 -9.98 1.49 8.17
N LEU A 38 -9.68 2.11 7.02
CA LEU A 38 -8.44 2.84 6.82
C LEU A 38 -8.26 3.97 7.82
N ALA A 39 -9.26 4.84 7.99
CA ALA A 39 -9.17 5.97 8.90
C ALA A 39 -8.96 5.52 10.35
N TYR A 40 -9.64 4.45 10.76
CA TYR A 40 -9.52 3.90 12.11
C TYR A 40 -8.14 3.30 12.36
N TYR A 41 -7.68 2.41 11.48
CA TYR A 41 -6.43 1.69 11.66
C TYR A 41 -5.19 2.53 11.36
N ASP A 42 -5.29 3.55 10.50
CA ASP A 42 -4.21 4.54 10.35
C ASP A 42 -3.86 5.24 11.66
N ALA A 43 -4.87 5.49 12.52
CA ALA A 43 -4.64 6.06 13.85
C ALA A 43 -4.11 5.05 14.88
N LYS A 44 -4.22 3.75 14.62
CA LYS A 44 -3.86 2.68 15.56
C LYS A 44 -2.53 1.98 15.26
N ILE A 45 -2.04 2.11 14.02
CA ILE A 45 -0.80 1.47 13.63
C ILE A 45 0.41 2.05 14.37
N ASP A 46 1.33 1.18 14.78
CA ASP A 46 2.60 1.61 15.39
C ASP A 46 3.48 2.30 14.32
N ARG A 47 3.60 3.63 14.46
CA ARG A 47 4.36 4.45 13.51
C ARG A 47 5.88 4.44 13.77
N VAL A 48 6.29 3.94 14.92
CA VAL A 48 7.70 3.88 15.33
C VAL A 48 8.30 2.51 15.00
N ASN A 49 7.59 1.43 15.33
CA ASN A 49 8.07 0.07 15.18
C ASN A 49 7.23 -0.77 14.20
N GLY A 50 6.20 -0.18 13.60
CA GLY A 50 5.34 -0.86 12.64
C GLY A 50 6.12 -1.24 11.36
N PRO A 51 5.86 -2.43 10.79
CA PRO A 51 6.52 -2.86 9.57
C PRO A 51 6.05 -2.04 8.36
N ALA A 52 6.97 -1.79 7.45
CA ALA A 52 6.72 -1.04 6.21
C ALA A 52 5.55 -1.58 5.38
N MET A 53 5.29 -2.89 5.44
CA MET A 53 4.24 -3.56 4.69
C MET A 53 2.84 -3.00 4.97
N ALA A 54 2.51 -2.65 6.22
CA ALA A 54 1.21 -2.09 6.55
C ALA A 54 0.96 -0.77 5.80
N PHE A 55 1.97 0.09 5.70
CA PHE A 55 1.87 1.36 4.98
C PHE A 55 1.73 1.16 3.47
N SER A 56 2.33 0.11 2.89
CA SER A 56 2.13 -0.20 1.47
C SER A 56 0.70 -0.64 1.16
N VAL A 57 0.09 -1.44 2.04
CA VAL A 57 -1.32 -1.85 1.94
C VAL A 57 -2.25 -0.64 2.02
N PHE A 58 -2.01 0.26 2.96
CA PHE A 58 -2.77 1.51 3.08
C PHE A 58 -2.61 2.39 1.84
N CYS A 59 -1.38 2.51 1.31
CA CYS A 59 -1.12 3.26 0.08
C CYS A 59 -1.98 2.76 -1.08
N VAL A 60 -2.02 1.44 -1.31
CA VAL A 60 -2.83 0.85 -2.38
C VAL A 60 -4.29 1.23 -2.23
N GLN A 61 -4.86 1.05 -1.04
CA GLN A 61 -6.27 1.30 -0.81
C GLN A 61 -6.62 2.80 -0.90
N TYR A 62 -5.80 3.70 -0.35
CA TYR A 62 -6.02 5.14 -0.48
C TYR A 62 -5.94 5.60 -1.95
N ALA A 63 -5.01 5.06 -2.74
CA ALA A 63 -4.93 5.35 -4.17
C ALA A 63 -6.21 4.93 -4.92
N TRP A 64 -6.74 3.73 -4.63
CA TRP A 64 -7.99 3.22 -5.18
C TRP A 64 -9.23 4.02 -4.75
N LEU A 65 -9.17 4.62 -3.58
CA LEU A 65 -10.23 5.46 -3.05
C LEU A 65 -10.15 6.92 -3.52
N GLY A 66 -9.12 7.26 -4.31
CA GLY A 66 -8.94 8.59 -4.87
C GLY A 66 -8.28 9.60 -3.93
N ASP A 67 -7.80 9.17 -2.76
CA ASP A 67 -7.06 10.04 -1.83
C ASP A 67 -5.56 10.03 -2.14
N ALA A 68 -5.17 10.80 -3.14
CA ALA A 68 -3.78 10.90 -3.60
C ALA A 68 -2.81 11.37 -2.51
N ALA A 69 -3.26 12.27 -1.64
CA ALA A 69 -2.41 12.84 -0.58
C ALA A 69 -2.10 11.79 0.50
N LYS A 70 -3.11 11.06 0.95
CA LYS A 70 -2.94 9.95 1.88
C LYS A 70 -2.15 8.80 1.28
N ALA A 71 -2.41 8.46 0.02
CA ALA A 71 -1.65 7.43 -0.69
C ALA A 71 -0.16 7.79 -0.77
N GLU A 72 0.18 9.05 -1.09
CA GLU A 72 1.57 9.51 -1.12
C GLU A 72 2.21 9.50 0.28
N GLU A 73 1.49 9.93 1.32
CA GLU A 73 1.97 9.84 2.71
C GLU A 73 2.35 8.40 3.07
N MET A 74 1.44 7.45 2.81
CA MET A 74 1.65 6.03 3.11
C MET A 74 2.79 5.44 2.26
N PHE A 75 2.87 5.80 0.99
CA PHE A 75 3.98 5.40 0.12
C PHE A 75 5.33 5.84 0.67
N ARG A 76 5.45 7.10 1.08
CA ARG A 76 6.70 7.60 1.67
C ARG A 76 7.04 6.89 2.97
N ARG A 77 6.04 6.56 3.79
CA ARG A 77 6.21 5.81 5.04
C ARG A 77 6.63 4.37 4.83
N CYS A 78 6.19 3.72 3.73
CA CYS A 78 6.51 2.31 3.50
C CYS A 78 7.98 2.04 3.16
N TYR A 79 8.80 3.07 2.90
CA TYR A 79 10.22 2.85 2.60
C TYR A 79 11.18 3.83 3.28
N ARG A 80 10.87 5.15 3.34
CA ARG A 80 11.83 6.18 3.79
C ARG A 80 12.42 5.92 5.18
N PRO A 81 11.63 5.63 6.22
CA PRO A 81 12.18 5.39 7.56
C PRO A 81 13.03 4.11 7.64
N ASN A 82 12.81 3.20 6.70
CA ASN A 82 13.43 1.87 6.69
C ASN A 82 14.72 1.82 5.87
N LEU A 83 15.07 2.88 5.14
CA LEU A 83 16.31 2.96 4.35
C LEU A 83 17.54 2.98 5.25
N ARG A 84 18.56 2.18 4.88
CA ARG A 84 19.86 2.10 5.58
C ARG A 84 21.00 2.44 4.64
N PRO A 85 21.89 3.36 5.06
CA PRO A 85 23.09 3.68 4.29
C PRO A 85 24.07 2.50 4.31
N PRO A 86 25.05 2.45 3.38
CA PRO A 86 25.24 3.40 2.28
C PRO A 86 24.41 3.10 1.04
N PHE A 87 23.86 1.88 0.91
CA PHE A 87 23.25 1.38 -0.33
C PHE A 87 21.73 1.55 -0.39
N GLY A 88 21.10 2.15 0.63
CA GLY A 88 19.65 2.31 0.68
C GLY A 88 18.89 0.99 0.80
N VAL A 89 19.49 -0.02 1.43
CA VAL A 89 18.80 -1.28 1.71
C VAL A 89 17.66 -1.05 2.70
N LEU A 90 16.62 -1.87 2.59
CA LEU A 90 15.42 -1.73 3.41
C LEU A 90 15.49 -2.65 4.64
N ALA A 91 15.29 -2.08 5.82
CA ALA A 91 15.09 -2.81 7.06
C ALA A 91 13.60 -3.07 7.34
N GLU A 92 13.27 -3.99 8.22
CA GLU A 92 11.88 -4.34 8.57
C GLU A 92 11.10 -3.18 9.16
N THR A 93 11.71 -2.53 10.15
CA THR A 93 11.11 -1.39 10.86
C THR A 93 12.08 -0.21 10.87
N PRO A 94 11.62 1.00 11.20
CA PRO A 94 12.50 2.16 11.32
C PRO A 94 13.64 1.99 12.32
N THR A 95 13.46 1.14 13.31
CA THR A 95 14.44 0.92 14.41
C THR A 95 15.23 -0.38 14.29
N SER A 96 14.88 -1.26 13.35
CA SER A 96 15.57 -2.54 13.19
C SER A 96 16.88 -2.41 12.40
N HIS A 97 17.79 -3.34 12.64
CA HIS A 97 19.09 -3.42 11.97
C HIS A 97 19.20 -4.62 11.01
N ASN A 98 18.09 -5.30 10.72
CA ASN A 98 18.03 -6.40 9.75
C ASN A 98 17.93 -5.85 8.32
N PRO A 99 19.04 -5.78 7.56
CA PRO A 99 19.02 -5.29 6.18
C PRO A 99 18.37 -6.29 5.23
N TYR A 100 18.08 -5.84 3.99
CA TYR A 100 17.53 -6.67 2.92
C TYR A 100 16.15 -7.25 3.22
N PHE A 101 15.30 -6.49 3.89
CA PHE A 101 13.94 -6.93 4.21
C PHE A 101 13.07 -6.90 2.95
N THR A 102 12.99 -8.04 2.28
CA THR A 102 12.35 -8.21 0.97
C THR A 102 10.87 -7.84 0.97
N THR A 103 10.16 -8.10 2.07
CA THR A 103 8.74 -7.75 2.21
C THR A 103 8.50 -6.23 2.09
N CYS A 104 9.40 -5.42 2.65
CA CYS A 104 9.35 -3.96 2.50
C CYS A 104 9.52 -3.54 1.03
N ALA A 105 10.51 -4.12 0.34
CA ALA A 105 10.75 -3.85 -1.07
C ALA A 105 9.56 -4.29 -1.94
N GLY A 106 9.04 -5.50 -1.70
CA GLY A 106 7.84 -6.01 -2.39
C GLY A 106 6.62 -5.12 -2.18
N GLY A 107 6.36 -4.70 -0.93
CA GLY A 107 5.26 -3.79 -0.60
C GLY A 107 5.38 -2.43 -1.29
N MET A 108 6.59 -1.86 -1.34
CA MET A 108 6.84 -0.62 -2.08
C MET A 108 6.54 -0.76 -3.58
N LEU A 109 6.94 -1.87 -4.20
CA LEU A 109 6.62 -2.14 -5.61
C LEU A 109 5.12 -2.35 -5.83
N GLN A 110 4.44 -3.06 -4.93
CA GLN A 110 2.98 -3.21 -4.98
C GLN A 110 2.26 -1.86 -4.83
N ALA A 111 2.73 -0.98 -3.96
CA ALA A 111 2.17 0.36 -3.85
C ALA A 111 2.24 1.14 -5.17
N VAL A 112 3.33 0.97 -5.95
CA VAL A 112 3.44 1.59 -7.27
C VAL A 112 2.57 0.87 -8.30
N MET A 113 2.66 -0.45 -8.39
CA MET A 113 2.00 -1.22 -9.46
C MET A 113 0.50 -1.33 -9.24
N ASN A 114 0.08 -1.79 -8.06
CA ASN A 114 -1.32 -2.05 -7.73
C ASN A 114 -2.01 -0.80 -7.17
N GLY A 115 -1.30 0.03 -6.39
CA GLY A 115 -1.82 1.27 -5.85
C GLY A 115 -1.94 2.35 -6.94
N PHE A 116 -0.86 3.07 -7.20
CA PHE A 116 -0.86 4.18 -8.16
C PHE A 116 -1.08 3.74 -9.61
N GLY A 117 -0.62 2.55 -9.98
CA GLY A 117 -0.83 1.97 -11.31
C GLY A 117 -2.20 1.34 -11.51
N GLY A 118 -2.92 1.04 -10.44
CA GLY A 118 -4.24 0.41 -10.49
C GLY A 118 -4.26 -0.99 -11.11
N LEU A 119 -3.10 -1.64 -11.28
CA LEU A 119 -3.02 -2.94 -11.92
C LEU A 119 -3.50 -4.03 -10.95
N GLU A 120 -4.42 -4.87 -11.43
CA GLU A 120 -4.94 -5.99 -10.69
C GLU A 120 -4.87 -7.26 -11.56
N ILE A 121 -4.31 -8.33 -10.99
CA ILE A 121 -4.24 -9.64 -11.65
C ILE A 121 -5.49 -10.41 -11.29
N THR A 122 -6.27 -10.79 -12.28
CA THR A 122 -7.51 -11.55 -12.12
C THR A 122 -7.44 -12.85 -12.93
N ASP A 123 -8.40 -13.74 -12.74
CA ASP A 123 -8.60 -14.96 -13.55
C ASP A 123 -8.84 -14.65 -15.04
N LYS A 124 -9.31 -13.44 -15.35
CA LYS A 124 -9.55 -12.95 -16.72
C LYS A 124 -8.35 -12.17 -17.30
N GLY A 125 -7.24 -12.11 -16.59
CA GLY A 125 -6.05 -11.38 -16.98
C GLY A 125 -5.82 -10.12 -16.13
N ILE A 126 -5.10 -9.16 -16.70
CA ILE A 126 -4.73 -7.92 -16.01
C ILE A 126 -5.76 -6.85 -16.34
N VAL A 127 -6.38 -6.30 -15.30
CA VAL A 127 -7.26 -5.13 -15.38
C VAL A 127 -6.57 -3.91 -14.78
N CYS A 128 -6.98 -2.72 -15.21
CA CYS A 128 -6.50 -1.46 -14.68
C CYS A 128 -7.71 -0.73 -14.08
N ARG A 129 -7.71 -0.53 -12.76
CA ARG A 129 -8.76 0.24 -12.09
C ARG A 129 -8.38 1.72 -12.01
N GLU A 130 -9.38 2.55 -11.81
CA GLU A 130 -9.17 3.97 -11.51
C GLU A 130 -8.39 4.14 -10.23
N THR A 131 -7.46 5.08 -10.23
CA THR A 131 -6.59 5.39 -9.10
C THR A 131 -6.20 6.87 -9.13
N ALA A 132 -5.63 7.36 -8.02
CA ALA A 132 -5.11 8.70 -7.92
C ALA A 132 -3.58 8.69 -7.81
N LEU A 133 -2.91 9.46 -8.67
CA LEU A 133 -1.47 9.70 -8.57
C LEU A 133 -1.15 10.84 -7.60
N PRO A 134 0.02 10.81 -6.93
CA PRO A 134 0.53 11.97 -6.21
C PRO A 134 0.53 13.23 -7.09
N ALA A 135 0.18 14.38 -6.54
CA ALA A 135 0.09 15.63 -7.29
C ALA A 135 1.40 16.02 -8.01
N SER A 136 2.54 15.59 -7.46
CA SER A 136 3.86 15.82 -8.05
C SER A 136 4.20 14.90 -9.24
N TRP A 137 3.43 13.84 -9.46
CA TRP A 137 3.65 12.88 -10.53
C TRP A 137 2.78 13.21 -11.74
N LYS A 138 3.37 13.71 -12.79
CA LYS A 138 2.61 13.99 -14.03
C LYS A 138 2.12 12.72 -14.73
N ARG A 139 2.92 11.65 -14.64
CA ARG A 139 2.65 10.39 -15.33
C ARG A 139 3.39 9.25 -14.65
N LEU A 140 2.75 8.08 -14.57
CA LEU A 140 3.35 6.79 -14.24
C LEU A 140 3.29 5.88 -15.47
N THR A 141 4.41 5.25 -15.82
CA THR A 141 4.48 4.27 -16.91
C THR A 141 5.01 2.96 -16.37
N ILE A 142 4.24 1.88 -16.51
CA ILE A 142 4.61 0.52 -16.10
C ILE A 142 4.72 -0.33 -17.37
N LYS A 143 5.90 -0.90 -17.61
CA LYS A 143 6.21 -1.64 -18.85
C LYS A 143 6.40 -3.13 -18.60
N GLY A 144 6.11 -3.93 -19.60
CA GLY A 144 6.42 -5.37 -19.60
C GLY A 144 5.49 -6.21 -18.74
N VAL A 145 4.24 -5.77 -18.56
CA VAL A 145 3.27 -6.42 -17.68
C VAL A 145 2.56 -7.56 -18.40
N GLY A 146 2.53 -8.72 -17.74
CA GLY A 146 1.85 -9.93 -18.23
C GLY A 146 2.56 -10.63 -19.40
N PRO A 147 1.99 -11.72 -19.93
CA PRO A 147 2.59 -12.52 -21.01
C PRO A 147 2.82 -11.71 -22.29
N GLU A 148 1.94 -10.75 -22.58
CA GLU A 148 2.02 -9.89 -23.75
C GLU A 148 2.96 -8.68 -23.56
N ARG A 149 3.60 -8.56 -22.39
CA ARG A 149 4.52 -7.48 -22.03
C ARG A 149 3.93 -6.08 -22.27
N ARG A 150 2.67 -5.90 -21.95
CA ARG A 150 1.94 -4.64 -22.15
C ARG A 150 2.57 -3.47 -21.38
N THR A 151 2.35 -2.28 -21.92
CA THR A 151 2.69 -1.01 -21.26
C THR A 151 1.43 -0.31 -20.81
N TYR A 152 1.39 0.08 -19.54
CA TYR A 152 0.31 0.87 -18.94
C TYR A 152 0.80 2.27 -18.64
N VAL A 153 -0.01 3.26 -19.00
CA VAL A 153 0.31 4.69 -18.79
C VAL A 153 -0.85 5.30 -18.01
N ILE A 154 -0.56 5.80 -16.85
CA ILE A 154 -1.49 6.51 -15.97
C ILE A 154 -1.05 7.97 -15.95
N ASN A 155 -1.93 8.88 -16.31
CA ASN A 155 -1.67 10.31 -16.32
C ASN A 155 -2.40 10.96 -15.12
N ASN A 156 -1.77 11.98 -14.54
CA ASN A 156 -2.45 12.87 -13.62
C ASN A 156 -3.20 13.93 -14.47
N PRO A 157 -4.48 14.19 -14.18
CA PRO A 157 -5.26 15.19 -14.91
C PRO A 157 -4.69 16.60 -14.78
#